data_57ae040c3407a98c8a1dfa80559e95b6
#
_entry.id   57ae040c3407a98c8a1dfa80559e95b6
#
_cell.length_a   1.000
_cell.length_b   1.000
_cell.length_c   1.000
_cell.angle_alpha   90.00
_cell.angle_beta   90.00
_cell.angle_gamma   90.00
#
_symmetry.space_group_name_H-M   'P 1'
#
loop_
_entity.id
_entity.type
_entity.pdbx_description
1 polymer ?
#
loop_
_entity_poly.entity_id
_entity_poly.type
_entity_poly.pdbx_seq_one_letter_code
_entity_poly.pdbx_strand_id
1 'polypeptide(L)'
;KTRKGRYFKMAELVRVAVDAMGGDNAPTEIIKGVVEAVHADERVKVFLIGQEDVVKKELAAYSYPAERIEVVHASEVIETGEPPVNAIRGKKDSSIVKGLGLVKSGECDAFVSAGSTGAVLVGGQVLVGRAKGVERPPLAPLIPTENGCSLLIDCGANVDARPSQLVQFARMGSIYMENVMGVKNPTVAIVNIGVEEEKGNALVKETYPMLKECKDINFIGSIEARDIPAGKADVVVCEAFVGNVILKLYEGVGATLIKKVKGGMMTNLRSKIGALLVKPALKQTLKAFDLEEYGGAPLLGLKGLVV
;
A
#
# COMPACT_ATOMS: atom_id res chain seq x y z
N LYS A 1 11.31 -5.71 51.27
CA LYS A 1 11.71 -5.65 49.83
C LYS A 1 10.50 -6.05 48.97
N THR A 2 9.75 -5.03 48.56
CA THR A 2 8.49 -5.14 47.82
C THR A 2 8.79 -5.41 46.35
N ARG A 3 8.32 -6.56 45.83
CA ARG A 3 8.27 -6.86 44.39
C ARG A 3 7.25 -5.93 43.74
N LYS A 4 7.72 -4.94 43.01
CA LYS A 4 6.89 -4.17 42.06
C LYS A 4 6.45 -5.14 40.94
N GLY A 5 5.15 -5.49 40.93
CA GLY A 5 4.52 -6.20 39.83
C GLY A 5 4.67 -5.38 38.55
N ARG A 6 5.30 -5.96 37.51
CA ARG A 6 5.18 -5.46 36.14
C ARG A 6 3.73 -5.68 35.71
N TYR A 7 2.95 -4.62 35.72
CA TYR A 7 1.70 -4.63 34.94
C TYR A 7 2.11 -4.75 33.48
N PHE A 8 1.92 -5.93 32.89
CA PHE A 8 1.87 -6.07 31.44
C PHE A 8 0.68 -5.23 30.98
N LYS A 9 0.94 -4.07 30.38
CA LYS A 9 -0.06 -3.35 29.61
C LYS A 9 -0.49 -4.35 28.51
N MET A 10 -1.72 -4.84 28.56
CA MET A 10 -2.28 -5.63 27.46
C MET A 10 -2.10 -4.79 26.20
N ALA A 11 -1.47 -5.37 25.18
CA ALA A 11 -1.28 -4.67 23.91
C ALA A 11 -2.68 -4.28 23.41
N GLU A 12 -2.85 -3.00 23.12
CA GLU A 12 -4.12 -2.46 22.63
C GLU A 12 -4.45 -3.14 21.30
N LEU A 13 -5.67 -3.67 21.16
CA LEU A 13 -6.13 -4.34 19.95
C LEU A 13 -6.17 -3.32 18.80
N VAL A 14 -5.59 -3.66 17.68
CA VAL A 14 -5.70 -2.91 16.42
C VAL A 14 -6.92 -3.44 15.66
N ARG A 15 -7.91 -2.60 15.46
CA ARG A 15 -9.18 -2.93 14.80
C ARG A 15 -9.11 -2.56 13.33
N VAL A 16 -9.19 -3.55 12.46
CA VAL A 16 -9.04 -3.37 11.01
C VAL A 16 -10.35 -3.73 10.31
N ALA A 17 -10.95 -2.78 9.63
CA ALA A 17 -12.05 -3.01 8.72
C ALA A 17 -11.50 -3.55 7.39
N VAL A 18 -11.99 -4.68 6.91
CA VAL A 18 -11.53 -5.32 5.67
C VAL A 18 -12.70 -5.51 4.71
N ASP A 19 -12.54 -5.00 3.50
CA ASP A 19 -13.48 -5.23 2.39
C ASP A 19 -13.35 -6.67 1.88
N ALA A 20 -14.29 -7.54 2.25
CA ALA A 20 -14.28 -8.93 1.84
C ALA A 20 -14.65 -9.14 0.36
N MET A 21 -15.26 -8.13 -0.27
CA MET A 21 -15.83 -8.24 -1.62
C MET A 21 -14.99 -7.56 -2.69
N GLY A 22 -13.88 -6.89 -2.30
CA GLY A 22 -13.02 -6.15 -3.22
C GLY A 22 -11.89 -7.01 -3.81
N GLY A 23 -11.65 -6.88 -5.12
CA GLY A 23 -10.56 -7.53 -5.84
C GLY A 23 -10.99 -8.74 -6.66
N ASP A 24 -10.12 -9.15 -7.61
CA ASP A 24 -10.40 -10.18 -8.61
C ASP A 24 -10.62 -11.59 -7.99
N ASN A 25 -10.03 -11.83 -6.82
CA ASN A 25 -10.10 -13.13 -6.13
C ASN A 25 -10.93 -13.06 -4.84
N ALA A 26 -11.74 -12.02 -4.70
CA ALA A 26 -12.67 -11.90 -3.58
C ALA A 26 -13.85 -12.91 -3.73
N PRO A 27 -14.39 -13.42 -2.64
CA PRO A 27 -14.00 -13.19 -1.25
C PRO A 27 -12.89 -14.13 -0.76
N THR A 28 -12.57 -15.21 -1.51
CA THR A 28 -11.77 -16.37 -1.04
C THR A 28 -10.38 -15.98 -0.56
N GLU A 29 -9.58 -15.29 -1.40
CA GLU A 29 -8.22 -14.92 -1.01
C GLU A 29 -8.20 -13.82 0.08
N ILE A 30 -9.19 -12.94 0.10
CA ILE A 30 -9.32 -11.92 1.16
C ILE A 30 -9.56 -12.59 2.52
N ILE A 31 -10.51 -13.52 2.57
CA ILE A 31 -10.86 -14.23 3.81
C ILE A 31 -9.71 -15.09 4.30
N LYS A 32 -9.02 -15.77 3.40
CA LYS A 32 -7.80 -16.52 3.71
C LYS A 32 -6.73 -15.62 4.33
N GLY A 33 -6.43 -14.47 3.71
CA GLY A 33 -5.48 -13.50 4.22
C GLY A 33 -5.87 -12.94 5.60
N VAL A 34 -7.16 -12.69 5.83
CA VAL A 34 -7.69 -12.29 7.15
C VAL A 34 -7.46 -13.36 8.21
N VAL A 35 -7.74 -14.62 7.89
CA VAL A 35 -7.50 -15.74 8.82
C VAL A 35 -6.01 -15.88 9.14
N GLU A 36 -5.14 -15.78 8.13
CA GLU A 36 -3.69 -15.81 8.33
C GLU A 36 -3.21 -14.64 9.20
N ALA A 37 -3.73 -13.43 8.99
CA ALA A 37 -3.37 -12.24 9.75
C ALA A 37 -3.73 -12.35 11.24
N VAL A 38 -4.92 -12.82 11.59
CA VAL A 38 -5.33 -12.98 13.00
C VAL A 38 -4.59 -14.12 13.70
N HIS A 39 -4.04 -15.08 12.97
CA HIS A 39 -3.14 -16.08 13.53
C HIS A 39 -1.71 -15.57 13.70
N ALA A 40 -1.25 -14.69 12.80
CA ALA A 40 0.11 -14.17 12.83
C ALA A 40 0.32 -13.12 13.95
N ASP A 41 -0.69 -12.30 14.25
CA ASP A 41 -0.60 -11.26 15.29
C ASP A 41 -1.87 -11.23 16.16
N GLU A 42 -1.69 -11.57 17.43
CA GLU A 42 -2.77 -11.58 18.42
C GLU A 42 -3.32 -10.18 18.78
N ARG A 43 -2.72 -9.11 18.32
CA ARG A 43 -3.22 -7.74 18.49
C ARG A 43 -4.24 -7.32 17.43
N VAL A 44 -4.36 -8.06 16.32
CA VAL A 44 -5.26 -7.71 15.22
C VAL A 44 -6.66 -8.26 15.49
N LYS A 45 -7.68 -7.42 15.47
CA LYS A 45 -9.11 -7.76 15.36
C LYS A 45 -9.64 -7.25 14.03
N VAL A 46 -10.32 -8.12 13.26
CA VAL A 46 -10.83 -7.79 11.93
C VAL A 46 -12.36 -7.65 11.96
N PHE A 47 -12.84 -6.55 11.37
CA PHE A 47 -14.23 -6.34 10.97
C PHE A 47 -14.33 -6.66 9.46
N LEU A 48 -14.79 -7.86 9.14
CA LEU A 48 -14.82 -8.39 7.78
C LEU A 48 -16.16 -8.04 7.13
N ILE A 49 -16.13 -7.16 6.15
CA ILE A 49 -17.30 -6.47 5.61
C ILE A 49 -17.68 -7.04 4.24
N GLY A 50 -18.90 -7.53 4.12
CA GLY A 50 -19.40 -8.09 2.85
C GLY A 50 -20.77 -8.71 2.98
N GLN A 51 -21.19 -9.43 1.93
CA GLN A 51 -22.45 -10.18 1.97
C GLN A 51 -22.33 -11.32 3.00
N GLU A 52 -23.09 -11.20 4.09
CA GLU A 52 -22.92 -12.02 5.30
C GLU A 52 -22.93 -13.52 5.02
N ASP A 53 -23.89 -13.99 4.20
CA ASP A 53 -24.03 -15.41 3.87
C ASP A 53 -22.82 -15.92 3.09
N VAL A 54 -22.28 -15.11 2.16
CA VAL A 54 -21.10 -15.44 1.37
C VAL A 54 -19.87 -15.50 2.26
N VAL A 55 -19.67 -14.47 3.09
CA VAL A 55 -18.52 -14.37 3.99
C VAL A 55 -18.54 -15.49 5.03
N LYS A 56 -19.69 -15.79 5.67
CA LYS A 56 -19.80 -16.86 6.65
C LYS A 56 -19.57 -18.24 6.04
N LYS A 57 -20.09 -18.47 4.83
CA LYS A 57 -19.89 -19.73 4.11
C LYS A 57 -18.40 -19.98 3.85
N GLU A 58 -17.67 -18.95 3.41
CA GLU A 58 -16.23 -19.07 3.13
C GLU A 58 -15.43 -19.24 4.42
N LEU A 59 -15.73 -18.46 5.48
CA LEU A 59 -15.09 -18.57 6.78
C LEU A 59 -15.24 -19.96 7.42
N ALA A 60 -16.34 -20.68 7.12
CA ALA A 60 -16.59 -22.01 7.65
C ALA A 60 -15.55 -23.06 7.21
N ALA A 61 -14.77 -22.78 6.17
CA ALA A 61 -13.67 -23.64 5.73
C ALA A 61 -12.39 -23.51 6.59
N TYR A 62 -12.35 -22.52 7.49
CA TYR A 62 -11.15 -22.18 8.26
C TYR A 62 -11.39 -22.33 9.78
N SER A 63 -10.31 -22.63 10.50
CA SER A 63 -10.27 -22.52 11.96
C SER A 63 -9.62 -21.19 12.32
N TYR A 64 -10.25 -20.37 13.16
CA TYR A 64 -9.75 -19.07 13.60
C TYR A 64 -10.30 -18.70 14.99
N PRO A 65 -9.66 -17.78 15.73
CA PRO A 65 -10.20 -17.27 16.99
C PRO A 65 -11.48 -16.46 16.73
N ALA A 66 -12.63 -16.97 17.14
CA ALA A 66 -13.95 -16.40 16.80
C ALA A 66 -14.12 -14.94 17.29
N GLU A 67 -13.49 -14.58 18.41
CA GLU A 67 -13.52 -13.24 18.99
C GLU A 67 -12.68 -12.20 18.21
N ARG A 68 -11.86 -12.70 17.25
CA ARG A 68 -10.92 -11.87 16.47
C ARG A 68 -11.44 -11.49 15.07
N ILE A 69 -12.50 -12.14 14.61
CA ILE A 69 -13.14 -11.83 13.33
C ILE A 69 -14.63 -11.58 13.58
N GLU A 70 -15.08 -10.37 13.26
CA GLU A 70 -16.45 -9.94 13.32
C GLU A 70 -16.98 -9.69 11.91
N VAL A 71 -18.08 -10.35 11.52
CA VAL A 71 -18.67 -10.15 10.20
C VAL A 71 -19.64 -8.99 10.23
N VAL A 72 -19.43 -8.00 9.38
CA VAL A 72 -20.29 -6.83 9.19
C VAL A 72 -21.01 -6.96 7.85
N HIS A 73 -22.32 -7.07 7.88
CA HIS A 73 -23.13 -7.21 6.66
C HIS A 73 -23.06 -5.97 5.78
N ALA A 74 -22.81 -6.17 4.47
CA ALA A 74 -22.94 -5.19 3.41
C ALA A 74 -23.58 -5.85 2.20
N SER A 75 -24.72 -5.33 1.74
CA SER A 75 -25.52 -5.96 0.66
C SER A 75 -25.01 -5.60 -0.73
N GLU A 76 -24.25 -4.48 -0.88
CA GLU A 76 -23.82 -3.94 -2.15
C GLU A 76 -22.30 -4.11 -2.34
N VAL A 77 -21.89 -4.26 -3.61
CA VAL A 77 -20.49 -4.33 -4.02
C VAL A 77 -20.22 -3.23 -5.04
N ILE A 78 -19.11 -2.50 -4.87
CA ILE A 78 -18.62 -1.55 -5.85
C ILE A 78 -17.63 -2.26 -6.78
N GLU A 79 -17.99 -2.38 -8.05
CA GLU A 79 -17.15 -3.02 -9.05
C GLU A 79 -16.02 -2.09 -9.52
N THR A 80 -14.91 -2.67 -9.98
CA THR A 80 -13.71 -1.92 -10.39
C THR A 80 -13.99 -0.95 -11.56
N GLY A 81 -14.91 -1.31 -12.46
CA GLY A 81 -15.27 -0.50 -13.62
C GLY A 81 -16.30 0.61 -13.37
N GLU A 82 -16.84 0.72 -12.15
CA GLU A 82 -17.86 1.73 -11.86
C GLU A 82 -17.24 3.14 -11.67
N PRO A 83 -17.92 4.21 -12.13
CA PRO A 83 -17.50 5.57 -11.86
C PRO A 83 -17.44 5.84 -10.35
N PRO A 84 -16.24 6.11 -9.76
CA PRO A 84 -16.03 6.11 -8.32
C PRO A 84 -16.96 7.04 -7.53
N VAL A 85 -17.18 8.25 -8.04
CA VAL A 85 -18.04 9.26 -7.38
C VAL A 85 -19.49 8.78 -7.30
N ASN A 86 -20.00 8.19 -8.39
CA ASN A 86 -21.37 7.71 -8.47
C ASN A 86 -21.54 6.47 -7.58
N ALA A 87 -20.57 5.57 -7.59
CA ALA A 87 -20.57 4.36 -6.77
C ALA A 87 -20.60 4.69 -5.26
N ILE A 88 -19.73 5.57 -4.79
CA ILE A 88 -19.71 6.01 -3.37
C ILE A 88 -20.98 6.75 -2.96
N ARG A 89 -21.61 7.50 -3.88
CA ARG A 89 -22.86 8.20 -3.59
C ARG A 89 -24.09 7.29 -3.63
N GLY A 90 -24.12 6.35 -4.57
CA GLY A 90 -25.27 5.46 -4.81
C GLY A 90 -25.28 4.26 -3.89
N LYS A 91 -24.16 3.56 -3.73
CA LYS A 91 -24.06 2.30 -2.98
C LYS A 91 -23.66 2.53 -1.52
N LYS A 92 -24.60 3.01 -0.73
CA LYS A 92 -24.38 3.34 0.69
C LYS A 92 -24.17 2.12 1.58
N ASP A 93 -24.68 0.97 1.17
CA ASP A 93 -24.57 -0.31 1.86
C ASP A 93 -23.42 -1.18 1.30
N SER A 94 -22.49 -0.58 0.58
CA SER A 94 -21.30 -1.29 0.07
C SER A 94 -20.25 -1.52 1.14
N SER A 95 -19.47 -2.58 0.97
CA SER A 95 -18.36 -2.94 1.85
C SER A 95 -17.34 -1.79 2.01
N ILE A 96 -17.01 -1.09 0.93
CA ILE A 96 -16.12 0.08 0.94
C ILE A 96 -16.71 1.23 1.77
N VAL A 97 -17.98 1.60 1.54
CA VAL A 97 -18.61 2.73 2.25
C VAL A 97 -18.76 2.43 3.73
N LYS A 98 -19.17 1.22 4.09
CA LYS A 98 -19.28 0.77 5.49
C LYS A 98 -17.90 0.76 6.18
N GLY A 99 -16.89 0.17 5.54
CA GLY A 99 -15.55 0.08 6.11
C GLY A 99 -14.92 1.44 6.38
N LEU A 100 -15.03 2.37 5.43
CA LEU A 100 -14.60 3.76 5.62
C LEU A 100 -15.43 4.47 6.70
N GLY A 101 -16.71 4.11 6.85
CA GLY A 101 -17.58 4.59 7.92
C GLY A 101 -17.09 4.19 9.30
N LEU A 102 -16.66 2.93 9.49
CA LEU A 102 -16.09 2.42 10.74
C LEU A 102 -14.78 3.12 11.13
N VAL A 103 -13.94 3.47 10.14
CA VAL A 103 -12.74 4.30 10.40
C VAL A 103 -13.13 5.71 10.79
N LYS A 104 -14.10 6.32 10.12
CA LYS A 104 -14.59 7.67 10.44
C LYS A 104 -15.17 7.77 11.85
N SER A 105 -15.93 6.76 12.28
CA SER A 105 -16.52 6.73 13.63
C SER A 105 -15.50 6.43 14.72
N GLY A 106 -14.31 5.93 14.38
CA GLY A 106 -13.30 5.46 15.34
C GLY A 106 -13.58 4.07 15.88
N GLU A 107 -14.52 3.32 15.30
CA GLU A 107 -14.75 1.92 15.62
C GLU A 107 -13.63 1.02 15.08
N CYS A 108 -13.04 1.40 13.93
CA CYS A 108 -11.85 0.76 13.39
C CYS A 108 -10.70 1.76 13.27
N ASP A 109 -9.49 1.26 13.42
CA ASP A 109 -8.24 2.05 13.35
C ASP A 109 -7.72 2.15 11.92
N ALA A 110 -8.10 1.16 11.06
CA ALA A 110 -7.72 1.10 9.66
C ALA A 110 -8.82 0.48 8.79
N PHE A 111 -8.77 0.79 7.48
CA PHE A 111 -9.55 0.12 6.44
C PHE A 111 -8.63 -0.41 5.35
N VAL A 112 -8.86 -1.65 4.93
CA VAL A 112 -8.09 -2.34 3.87
C VAL A 112 -9.05 -2.84 2.79
N SER A 113 -8.74 -2.56 1.52
CA SER A 113 -9.50 -3.04 0.38
C SER A 113 -8.59 -3.36 -0.81
N ALA A 114 -8.83 -4.49 -1.46
CA ALA A 114 -8.25 -4.83 -2.74
C ALA A 114 -9.18 -4.49 -3.93
N GLY A 115 -10.23 -3.72 -3.69
CA GLY A 115 -11.24 -3.33 -4.66
C GLY A 115 -10.85 -2.11 -5.51
N SER A 116 -11.88 -1.37 -5.95
CA SER A 116 -11.67 -0.18 -6.80
C SER A 116 -10.85 0.91 -6.09
N THR A 117 -9.60 1.12 -6.51
CA THR A 117 -8.73 2.18 -6.00
C THR A 117 -9.40 3.55 -6.10
N GLY A 118 -10.10 3.83 -7.20
CA GLY A 118 -10.83 5.08 -7.38
C GLY A 118 -11.95 5.27 -6.35
N ALA A 119 -12.70 4.21 -6.04
CA ALA A 119 -13.75 4.26 -5.03
C ALA A 119 -13.17 4.45 -3.62
N VAL A 120 -12.11 3.73 -3.29
CA VAL A 120 -11.40 3.88 -2.00
C VAL A 120 -10.84 5.28 -1.84
N LEU A 121 -10.22 5.85 -2.89
CA LEU A 121 -9.71 7.23 -2.90
C LEU A 121 -10.83 8.26 -2.67
N VAL A 122 -11.92 8.18 -3.46
CA VAL A 122 -13.06 9.10 -3.33
C VAL A 122 -13.72 8.94 -1.97
N GLY A 123 -13.97 7.71 -1.55
CA GLY A 123 -14.55 7.41 -0.24
C GLY A 123 -13.67 7.88 0.91
N GLY A 124 -12.36 7.63 0.86
CA GLY A 124 -11.39 8.11 1.83
C GLY A 124 -11.43 9.63 1.99
N GLN A 125 -11.44 10.37 0.87
CA GLN A 125 -11.51 11.83 0.91
C GLN A 125 -12.84 12.37 1.44
N VAL A 126 -13.97 11.77 1.04
CA VAL A 126 -15.32 12.28 1.34
C VAL A 126 -15.83 11.80 2.70
N LEU A 127 -15.58 10.55 3.05
CA LEU A 127 -16.09 9.93 4.28
C LEU A 127 -15.12 10.08 5.45
N VAL A 128 -13.89 9.64 5.32
CA VAL A 128 -12.85 9.74 6.36
C VAL A 128 -12.38 11.18 6.50
N GLY A 129 -12.16 11.84 5.36
CA GLY A 129 -11.73 13.23 5.29
C GLY A 129 -10.20 13.38 5.31
N ARG A 130 -9.74 14.52 4.80
CA ARG A 130 -8.31 14.85 4.71
C ARG A 130 -7.79 15.42 6.03
N ALA A 131 -6.54 15.14 6.36
CA ALA A 131 -5.81 15.81 7.43
C ALA A 131 -5.70 17.32 7.12
N LYS A 132 -5.61 18.13 8.19
CA LYS A 132 -5.55 19.60 8.03
C LYS A 132 -4.31 20.00 7.22
N GLY A 133 -4.51 20.79 6.18
CA GLY A 133 -3.44 21.27 5.31
C GLY A 133 -3.13 20.37 4.11
N VAL A 134 -3.64 19.14 4.06
CA VAL A 134 -3.46 18.25 2.91
C VAL A 134 -4.41 18.64 1.78
N GLU A 135 -3.83 18.95 0.61
CA GLU A 135 -4.60 19.28 -0.59
C GLU A 135 -5.19 18.03 -1.25
N ARG A 136 -4.37 17.00 -1.42
CA ARG A 136 -4.74 15.72 -2.05
C ARG A 136 -4.02 14.57 -1.35
N PRO A 137 -4.71 13.49 -0.99
CA PRO A 137 -4.09 12.26 -0.52
C PRO A 137 -3.41 11.53 -1.68
N PRO A 138 -2.11 11.23 -1.62
CA PRO A 138 -1.44 10.36 -2.57
C PRO A 138 -1.55 8.89 -2.19
N LEU A 139 -1.46 7.99 -3.17
CA LEU A 139 -1.25 6.56 -2.99
C LEU A 139 0.25 6.28 -2.96
N ALA A 140 0.73 5.64 -1.91
CA ALA A 140 2.15 5.55 -1.62
C ALA A 140 2.63 4.11 -1.32
N PRO A 141 2.78 3.24 -2.34
CA PRO A 141 3.35 1.91 -2.16
C PRO A 141 4.84 1.96 -1.83
N LEU A 142 5.28 0.99 -1.03
CA LEU A 142 6.68 0.64 -0.90
C LEU A 142 7.08 -0.27 -2.07
N ILE A 143 8.21 0.01 -2.69
CA ILE A 143 8.78 -0.82 -3.76
C ILE A 143 10.12 -1.40 -3.32
N PRO A 144 10.37 -2.70 -3.55
CA PRO A 144 11.65 -3.32 -3.23
C PRO A 144 12.79 -2.67 -3.98
N THR A 145 13.95 -2.59 -3.34
CA THR A 145 15.19 -2.12 -3.94
C THR A 145 16.35 -3.02 -3.55
N GLU A 146 17.52 -2.82 -4.13
CA GLU A 146 18.71 -3.59 -3.79
C GLU A 146 19.06 -3.51 -2.28
N ASN A 147 18.74 -2.38 -1.64
CA ASN A 147 19.13 -2.10 -0.25
C ASN A 147 17.95 -2.01 0.73
N GLY A 148 16.80 -2.61 0.39
CA GLY A 148 15.58 -2.55 1.20
C GLY A 148 14.38 -2.12 0.39
N CYS A 149 13.77 -0.98 0.70
CA CYS A 149 12.62 -0.45 -0.06
C CYS A 149 12.68 1.06 -0.20
N SER A 150 12.03 1.58 -1.24
CA SER A 150 11.76 3.00 -1.43
C SER A 150 10.25 3.25 -1.45
N LEU A 151 9.80 4.39 -0.97
CA LEU A 151 8.42 4.83 -1.08
C LEU A 151 8.21 5.55 -2.41
N LEU A 152 7.37 5.01 -3.28
CA LEU A 152 6.97 5.67 -4.53
C LEU A 152 5.67 6.44 -4.29
N ILE A 153 5.67 7.75 -4.54
CA ILE A 153 4.56 8.63 -4.19
C ILE A 153 4.39 9.76 -5.23
N ASP A 154 3.30 9.90 -5.93
CA ASP A 154 1.99 9.22 -5.97
C ASP A 154 1.94 8.12 -7.05
N CYS A 155 1.13 7.07 -6.80
CA CYS A 155 1.03 5.91 -7.71
C CYS A 155 -0.41 5.63 -8.21
N GLY A 156 -1.28 6.61 -8.30
CA GLY A 156 -2.61 6.34 -8.86
C GLY A 156 -3.76 7.20 -8.33
N ALA A 157 -3.47 8.16 -7.43
CA ALA A 157 -4.49 9.00 -6.85
C ALA A 157 -4.67 10.35 -7.58
N ASN A 158 -3.58 11.00 -8.02
CA ASN A 158 -3.61 12.37 -8.55
C ASN A 158 -2.83 12.49 -9.87
N VAL A 159 -3.51 12.21 -10.99
CA VAL A 159 -2.92 12.24 -12.34
C VAL A 159 -2.50 13.67 -12.74
N ASP A 160 -3.35 14.66 -12.45
CA ASP A 160 -3.12 16.08 -12.74
C ASP A 160 -2.63 16.82 -11.48
N ALA A 161 -1.52 16.36 -10.89
CA ALA A 161 -0.96 16.98 -9.71
C ALA A 161 -0.34 18.35 -10.01
N ARG A 162 -0.38 19.24 -9.00
CA ARG A 162 0.27 20.56 -9.04
C ARG A 162 1.62 20.53 -8.33
N PRO A 163 2.53 21.46 -8.60
CA PRO A 163 3.82 21.55 -7.90
C PRO A 163 3.70 21.54 -6.37
N SER A 164 2.74 22.32 -5.81
CA SER A 164 2.48 22.35 -4.36
C SER A 164 2.11 20.99 -3.78
N GLN A 165 1.42 20.16 -4.56
CA GLN A 165 1.04 18.81 -4.14
C GLN A 165 2.24 17.86 -4.13
N LEU A 166 3.13 17.92 -5.14
CA LEU A 166 4.36 17.14 -5.15
C LEU A 166 5.26 17.50 -3.95
N VAL A 167 5.32 18.77 -3.59
CA VAL A 167 6.01 19.20 -2.34
C VAL A 167 5.36 18.60 -1.10
N GLN A 168 4.03 18.56 -1.04
CA GLN A 168 3.35 17.87 0.07
C GLN A 168 3.62 16.37 0.05
N PHE A 169 3.65 15.71 -1.12
CA PHE A 169 3.96 14.29 -1.24
C PHE A 169 5.39 13.99 -0.74
N ALA A 170 6.36 14.83 -1.10
CA ALA A 170 7.73 14.72 -0.60
C ALA A 170 7.79 14.75 0.94
N ARG A 171 7.10 15.70 1.57
CA ARG A 171 7.02 15.82 3.03
C ARG A 171 6.32 14.62 3.67
N MET A 172 5.16 14.21 3.12
CA MET A 172 4.44 13.04 3.62
C MET A 172 5.24 11.77 3.48
N GLY A 173 5.93 11.59 2.36
CA GLY A 173 6.82 10.46 2.14
C GLY A 173 8.00 10.44 3.11
N SER A 174 8.64 11.58 3.34
CA SER A 174 9.73 11.71 4.33
C SER A 174 9.27 11.34 5.74
N ILE A 175 8.13 11.87 6.17
CA ILE A 175 7.52 11.55 7.49
C ILE A 175 7.19 10.06 7.60
N TYR A 176 6.65 9.45 6.54
CA TYR A 176 6.32 8.03 6.52
C TYR A 176 7.58 7.15 6.64
N MET A 177 8.60 7.42 5.83
CA MET A 177 9.86 6.66 5.87
C MET A 177 10.57 6.81 7.23
N GLU A 178 10.51 7.99 7.84
CA GLU A 178 11.12 8.21 9.15
C GLU A 178 10.36 7.51 10.28
N ASN A 179 9.04 7.65 10.35
CA ASN A 179 8.26 7.21 11.51
C ASN A 179 7.73 5.78 11.39
N VAL A 180 7.49 5.28 10.17
CA VAL A 180 6.96 3.93 9.93
C VAL A 180 8.08 2.96 9.59
N MET A 181 8.99 3.37 8.69
CA MET A 181 10.09 2.52 8.24
C MET A 181 11.37 2.69 9.07
N GLY A 182 11.44 3.70 9.94
CA GLY A 182 12.58 3.96 10.82
C GLY A 182 13.84 4.48 10.12
N VAL A 183 13.72 4.97 8.87
CA VAL A 183 14.82 5.54 8.09
C VAL A 183 15.13 6.94 8.62
N LYS A 184 16.32 7.14 9.17
CA LYS A 184 16.73 8.45 9.70
C LYS A 184 17.08 9.40 8.56
N ASN A 185 16.46 10.59 8.54
CA ASN A 185 16.69 11.63 7.54
C ASN A 185 16.57 11.10 6.10
N PRO A 186 15.42 10.53 5.72
CA PRO A 186 15.26 9.85 4.45
C PRO A 186 15.53 10.77 3.27
N THR A 187 16.25 10.27 2.27
CA THR A 187 16.53 10.97 1.03
C THR A 187 15.30 11.07 0.17
N VAL A 188 15.05 12.24 -0.42
CA VAL A 188 13.90 12.54 -1.26
C VAL A 188 14.38 12.95 -2.66
N ALA A 189 13.87 12.29 -3.70
CA ALA A 189 14.16 12.65 -5.08
C ALA A 189 12.88 12.79 -5.89
N ILE A 190 12.89 13.65 -6.92
CA ILE A 190 11.81 13.76 -7.90
C ILE A 190 12.16 12.94 -9.15
N VAL A 191 11.18 12.17 -9.66
CA VAL A 191 11.35 11.41 -10.91
C VAL A 191 11.50 12.37 -12.08
N ASN A 192 12.53 12.13 -12.90
CA ASN A 192 12.84 12.94 -14.08
C ASN A 192 13.40 12.07 -15.21
N ILE A 193 13.56 12.65 -16.39
CA ILE A 193 14.18 12.05 -17.59
C ILE A 193 15.71 12.20 -17.63
N GLY A 194 16.29 12.82 -16.63
CA GLY A 194 17.73 13.04 -16.44
C GLY A 194 17.99 13.73 -15.12
N VAL A 195 19.24 13.78 -14.68
CA VAL A 195 19.63 14.31 -13.37
C VAL A 195 19.78 15.83 -13.35
N GLU A 196 19.83 16.47 -14.51
CA GLU A 196 20.04 17.90 -14.66
C GLU A 196 18.76 18.69 -14.30
N GLU A 197 18.91 19.83 -13.61
CA GLU A 197 17.78 20.64 -13.09
C GLU A 197 16.86 21.18 -14.20
N GLU A 198 17.42 21.47 -15.38
CA GLU A 198 16.67 22.02 -16.53
C GLU A 198 15.89 20.97 -17.31
N LYS A 199 16.08 19.67 -17.05
CA LYS A 199 15.34 18.60 -17.70
C LYS A 199 13.97 18.37 -17.07
N GLY A 200 13.10 17.72 -17.83
CA GLY A 200 11.77 17.33 -17.40
C GLY A 200 10.64 18.11 -18.05
N ASN A 201 9.42 17.70 -17.71
CA ASN A 201 8.20 18.39 -18.11
C ASN A 201 7.98 19.68 -17.29
N ALA A 202 6.95 20.44 -17.60
CA ALA A 202 6.62 21.69 -16.90
C ALA A 202 6.43 21.46 -15.38
N LEU A 203 5.70 20.39 -15.00
CA LEU A 203 5.45 20.06 -13.59
C LEU A 203 6.75 19.84 -12.80
N VAL A 204 7.69 19.08 -13.36
CA VAL A 204 8.99 18.80 -12.71
C VAL A 204 9.82 20.08 -12.60
N LYS A 205 9.90 20.88 -13.68
CA LYS A 205 10.65 22.14 -13.71
C LYS A 205 10.14 23.18 -12.71
N GLU A 206 8.82 23.23 -12.51
CA GLU A 206 8.20 24.12 -11.51
C GLU A 206 8.36 23.57 -10.07
N THR A 207 8.32 22.24 -9.90
CA THR A 207 8.41 21.60 -8.58
C THR A 207 9.84 21.58 -8.04
N TYR A 208 10.83 21.36 -8.89
CA TYR A 208 12.23 21.16 -8.49
C TYR A 208 12.78 22.31 -7.61
N PRO A 209 12.69 23.60 -8.02
CA PRO A 209 13.15 24.69 -7.15
C PRO A 209 12.40 24.76 -5.83
N MET A 210 11.10 24.46 -5.80
CA MET A 210 10.33 24.44 -4.57
C MET A 210 10.82 23.35 -3.60
N LEU A 211 11.15 22.15 -4.09
CA LEU A 211 11.73 21.08 -3.28
C LEU A 211 13.13 21.44 -2.77
N LYS A 212 13.95 22.11 -3.59
CA LYS A 212 15.30 22.57 -3.24
C LYS A 212 15.28 23.62 -2.11
N GLU A 213 14.24 24.42 -2.02
CA GLU A 213 14.05 25.41 -0.95
C GLU A 213 13.51 24.80 0.37
N CYS A 214 12.96 23.57 0.34
CA CYS A 214 12.47 22.88 1.53
C CYS A 214 13.63 22.48 2.45
N LYS A 215 13.65 23.04 3.68
CA LYS A 215 14.65 22.72 4.70
C LYS A 215 14.25 21.58 5.63
N ASP A 216 13.00 21.13 5.50
CA ASP A 216 12.37 20.11 6.32
C ASP A 216 12.41 18.71 5.68
N ILE A 217 13.03 18.57 4.51
CA ILE A 217 13.27 17.30 3.82
C ILE A 217 14.71 17.23 3.33
N ASN A 218 15.24 16.03 3.17
CA ASN A 218 16.57 15.79 2.61
C ASN A 218 16.46 15.60 1.09
N PHE A 219 16.22 16.68 0.36
CA PHE A 219 16.07 16.64 -1.10
C PHE A 219 17.44 16.48 -1.78
N ILE A 220 17.59 15.41 -2.56
CA ILE A 220 18.84 15.06 -3.26
C ILE A 220 18.80 15.33 -4.77
N GLY A 221 17.71 15.93 -5.27
CA GLY A 221 17.59 16.30 -6.69
C GLY A 221 16.73 15.34 -7.51
N SER A 222 17.03 15.23 -8.80
CA SER A 222 16.31 14.35 -9.74
C SER A 222 16.85 12.92 -9.71
N ILE A 223 15.96 11.95 -9.99
CA ILE A 223 16.28 10.53 -10.16
C ILE A 223 15.66 10.02 -11.46
N GLU A 224 16.38 9.21 -12.21
CA GLU A 224 15.82 8.49 -13.35
C GLU A 224 15.14 7.19 -12.89
N ALA A 225 14.08 6.75 -13.59
CA ALA A 225 13.36 5.54 -13.22
C ALA A 225 14.24 4.28 -13.16
N ARG A 226 15.31 4.21 -13.96
CA ARG A 226 16.29 3.09 -13.94
C ARG A 226 17.09 3.01 -12.64
N ASP A 227 17.16 4.08 -11.87
CA ASP A 227 17.93 4.16 -10.62
C ASP A 227 17.10 3.75 -9.39
N ILE A 228 15.78 3.66 -9.54
CA ILE A 228 14.86 3.28 -8.47
C ILE A 228 15.16 1.88 -7.92
N PRO A 229 15.36 0.83 -8.76
CA PRO A 229 15.70 -0.51 -8.26
C PRO A 229 17.00 -0.58 -7.46
N ALA A 230 17.94 0.34 -7.72
CA ALA A 230 19.19 0.44 -6.96
C ALA A 230 19.03 1.13 -5.59
N GLY A 231 17.86 1.66 -5.27
CA GLY A 231 17.58 2.33 -3.99
C GLY A 231 18.34 3.63 -3.80
N LYS A 232 18.47 4.45 -4.85
CA LYS A 232 19.20 5.73 -4.79
C LYS A 232 18.48 6.82 -4.00
N ALA A 233 17.18 6.66 -3.74
CA ALA A 233 16.39 7.54 -2.89
C ALA A 233 15.40 6.73 -2.05
N ASP A 234 15.17 7.17 -0.80
CA ASP A 234 14.21 6.53 0.09
C ASP A 234 12.77 6.93 -0.27
N VAL A 235 12.57 8.15 -0.75
CA VAL A 235 11.28 8.68 -1.22
C VAL A 235 11.41 9.13 -2.67
N VAL A 236 10.62 8.55 -3.53
CA VAL A 236 10.60 8.79 -4.98
C VAL A 236 9.30 9.50 -5.33
N VAL A 237 9.38 10.81 -5.61
CA VAL A 237 8.22 11.68 -5.83
C VAL A 237 7.89 11.81 -7.31
N CYS A 238 6.63 11.61 -7.65
CA CYS A 238 6.09 11.84 -8.98
C CYS A 238 4.58 12.13 -8.92
N GLU A 239 3.96 12.46 -10.04
CA GLU A 239 2.50 12.45 -10.15
C GLU A 239 1.99 11.02 -10.46
N ALA A 240 0.68 10.81 -10.28
CA ALA A 240 0.11 9.47 -10.26
C ALA A 240 0.23 8.70 -11.58
N PHE A 241 0.26 9.37 -12.75
CA PHE A 241 0.42 8.67 -14.03
C PHE A 241 1.82 8.07 -14.14
N VAL A 242 2.85 8.86 -13.89
CA VAL A 242 4.26 8.38 -13.89
C VAL A 242 4.46 7.31 -12.84
N GLY A 243 3.96 7.52 -11.62
CA GLY A 243 4.08 6.56 -10.53
C GLY A 243 3.41 5.21 -10.84
N ASN A 244 2.20 5.24 -11.39
CA ASN A 244 1.50 4.02 -11.79
C ASN A 244 2.20 3.28 -12.94
N VAL A 245 2.75 4.01 -13.92
CA VAL A 245 3.54 3.41 -15.01
C VAL A 245 4.78 2.72 -14.45
N ILE A 246 5.52 3.38 -13.56
CA ILE A 246 6.70 2.80 -12.90
C ILE A 246 6.32 1.54 -12.13
N LEU A 247 5.30 1.61 -11.27
CA LEU A 247 4.85 0.49 -10.45
C LEU A 247 4.44 -0.70 -11.30
N LYS A 248 3.57 -0.50 -12.29
CA LYS A 248 3.08 -1.59 -13.17
C LYS A 248 4.16 -2.19 -14.04
N LEU A 249 5.12 -1.38 -14.53
CA LEU A 249 6.27 -1.88 -15.25
C LEU A 249 7.17 -2.72 -14.32
N TYR A 250 7.42 -2.25 -13.10
CA TYR A 250 8.23 -2.95 -12.11
C TYR A 250 7.61 -4.33 -11.76
N GLU A 251 6.31 -4.36 -11.47
CA GLU A 251 5.54 -5.60 -11.24
C GLU A 251 5.65 -6.56 -12.45
N GLY A 252 5.40 -6.06 -13.65
CA GLY A 252 5.39 -6.87 -14.88
C GLY A 252 6.77 -7.44 -15.23
N VAL A 253 7.82 -6.65 -15.09
CA VAL A 253 9.21 -7.10 -15.33
C VAL A 253 9.62 -8.14 -14.30
N GLY A 254 9.32 -7.91 -13.00
CA GLY A 254 9.60 -8.86 -11.93
C GLY A 254 8.93 -10.21 -12.16
N ALA A 255 7.62 -10.22 -12.42
CA ALA A 255 6.86 -11.43 -12.69
C ALA A 255 7.38 -12.19 -13.94
N THR A 256 7.70 -11.46 -15.00
CA THR A 256 8.24 -12.04 -16.25
C THR A 256 9.61 -12.67 -16.02
N LEU A 257 10.50 -11.99 -15.29
CA LEU A 257 11.83 -12.51 -14.97
C LEU A 257 11.74 -13.80 -14.16
N ILE A 258 10.94 -13.81 -13.11
CA ILE A 258 10.72 -15.00 -12.27
C ILE A 258 10.17 -16.16 -13.10
N LYS A 259 9.19 -15.90 -13.97
CA LYS A 259 8.64 -16.91 -14.88
C LYS A 259 9.69 -17.48 -15.84
N LYS A 260 10.54 -16.62 -16.41
CA LYS A 260 11.63 -17.03 -17.32
C LYS A 260 12.70 -17.87 -16.61
N VAL A 261 13.11 -17.44 -15.40
CA VAL A 261 14.06 -18.20 -14.55
C VAL A 261 13.50 -19.58 -14.22
N LYS A 262 12.24 -19.64 -13.73
CA LYS A 262 11.55 -20.93 -13.48
C LYS A 262 11.52 -21.82 -14.73
N GLY A 263 11.17 -21.25 -15.88
CA GLY A 263 11.13 -21.98 -17.15
C GLY A 263 12.49 -22.58 -17.53
N GLY A 264 13.56 -21.78 -17.47
CA GLY A 264 14.93 -22.21 -17.74
C GLY A 264 15.39 -23.35 -16.82
N MET A 265 15.04 -23.26 -15.53
CA MET A 265 15.37 -24.29 -14.54
C MET A 265 14.67 -25.64 -14.79
N MET A 266 13.56 -25.65 -15.50
CA MET A 266 12.76 -26.85 -15.78
C MET A 266 13.04 -27.51 -17.14
N THR A 267 14.01 -27.04 -17.91
CA THR A 267 14.25 -27.47 -19.29
C THR A 267 14.80 -28.92 -19.43
N ASN A 268 15.67 -29.33 -18.52
CA ASN A 268 16.31 -30.66 -18.56
C ASN A 268 16.59 -31.19 -17.17
N LEU A 269 17.00 -32.47 -17.07
CA LEU A 269 17.22 -33.15 -15.79
C LEU A 269 18.33 -32.47 -14.93
N ARG A 270 19.43 -32.04 -15.57
CA ARG A 270 20.53 -31.35 -14.88
C ARG A 270 20.07 -30.03 -14.28
N SER A 271 19.32 -29.22 -15.06
CA SER A 271 18.75 -27.96 -14.61
C SER A 271 17.74 -28.16 -13.48
N LYS A 272 16.92 -29.21 -13.51
CA LYS A 272 15.98 -29.54 -12.42
C LYS A 272 16.71 -29.92 -11.12
N ILE A 273 17.78 -30.71 -11.20
CA ILE A 273 18.61 -31.05 -10.03
C ILE A 273 19.28 -29.79 -9.48
N GLY A 274 19.89 -28.95 -10.35
CA GLY A 274 20.46 -27.67 -9.96
C GLY A 274 19.42 -26.75 -9.31
N ALA A 275 18.21 -26.66 -9.87
CA ALA A 275 17.10 -25.89 -9.30
C ALA A 275 16.72 -26.36 -7.88
N LEU A 276 16.70 -27.67 -7.65
CA LEU A 276 16.41 -28.21 -6.31
C LEU A 276 17.47 -27.77 -5.28
N LEU A 277 18.74 -27.77 -5.67
CA LEU A 277 19.86 -27.37 -4.80
C LEU A 277 19.85 -25.88 -4.48
N VAL A 278 19.55 -25.00 -5.47
CA VAL A 278 19.54 -23.54 -5.30
C VAL A 278 18.19 -22.98 -4.80
N LYS A 279 17.14 -23.80 -4.75
CA LYS A 279 15.77 -23.38 -4.35
C LYS A 279 15.73 -22.58 -3.03
N PRO A 280 16.43 -22.97 -1.94
CA PRO A 280 16.38 -22.21 -0.69
C PRO A 280 16.95 -20.79 -0.85
N ALA A 281 18.14 -20.68 -1.47
CA ALA A 281 18.80 -19.39 -1.72
C ALA A 281 17.96 -18.51 -2.66
N LEU A 282 17.43 -19.09 -3.74
CA LEU A 282 16.59 -18.37 -4.70
C LEU A 282 15.30 -17.88 -4.03
N LYS A 283 14.66 -18.69 -3.18
CA LYS A 283 13.47 -18.28 -2.43
C LYS A 283 13.76 -17.08 -1.52
N GLN A 284 14.90 -17.08 -0.82
CA GLN A 284 15.31 -15.97 0.03
C GLN A 284 15.57 -14.69 -0.80
N THR A 285 16.28 -14.80 -1.91
CA THR A 285 16.56 -13.65 -2.80
C THR A 285 15.27 -13.09 -3.41
N LEU A 286 14.38 -13.96 -3.92
CA LEU A 286 13.12 -13.51 -4.53
C LEU A 286 12.17 -12.89 -3.52
N LYS A 287 12.20 -13.34 -2.25
CA LYS A 287 11.41 -12.74 -1.18
C LYS A 287 11.76 -11.27 -0.95
N ALA A 288 13.02 -10.88 -1.09
CA ALA A 288 13.44 -9.49 -0.95
C ALA A 288 12.87 -8.57 -2.05
N PHE A 289 12.45 -9.12 -3.19
CA PHE A 289 11.83 -8.41 -4.31
C PHE A 289 10.32 -8.63 -4.40
N ASP A 290 9.72 -9.25 -3.39
CA ASP A 290 8.29 -9.49 -3.34
C ASP A 290 7.56 -8.25 -2.82
N LEU A 291 6.76 -7.63 -3.67
CA LEU A 291 5.95 -6.47 -3.31
C LEU A 291 4.94 -6.80 -2.20
N GLU A 292 4.47 -8.05 -2.13
CA GLU A 292 3.51 -8.51 -1.13
C GLU A 292 4.09 -8.48 0.30
N GLU A 293 5.41 -8.60 0.47
CA GLU A 293 6.08 -8.52 1.77
C GLU A 293 6.03 -7.11 2.39
N TYR A 294 5.84 -6.06 1.57
CA TYR A 294 5.77 -4.68 2.05
C TYR A 294 4.35 -4.20 2.35
N GLY A 295 3.36 -5.06 2.14
CA GLY A 295 1.95 -4.77 2.39
C GLY A 295 1.28 -3.92 1.32
N GLY A 296 0.09 -3.42 1.63
CA GLY A 296 -0.69 -2.58 0.73
C GLY A 296 -0.16 -1.14 0.63
N ALA A 297 -0.70 -0.39 -0.34
CA ALA A 297 -0.37 1.00 -0.56
C ALA A 297 -1.27 1.93 0.27
N PRO A 298 -0.75 2.66 1.27
CA PRO A 298 -1.56 3.58 2.06
C PRO A 298 -1.92 4.84 1.27
N LEU A 299 -3.14 5.34 1.50
CA LEU A 299 -3.55 6.70 1.13
C LEU A 299 -3.09 7.67 2.23
N LEU A 300 -1.99 8.35 2.00
CA LEU A 300 -1.42 9.26 2.99
C LEU A 300 -2.21 10.58 3.06
N GLY A 301 -2.25 11.17 4.25
CA GLY A 301 -2.89 12.48 4.47
C GLY A 301 -4.41 12.43 4.67
N LEU A 302 -4.99 11.28 4.95
CA LEU A 302 -6.35 11.12 5.48
C LEU A 302 -6.36 11.21 7.02
N LYS A 303 -7.54 11.42 7.62
CA LYS A 303 -7.74 11.44 9.08
C LYS A 303 -7.76 10.05 9.71
N GLY A 304 -7.73 9.00 8.91
CA GLY A 304 -7.64 7.59 9.32
C GLY A 304 -6.81 6.81 8.33
N LEU A 305 -6.31 5.65 8.74
CA LEU A 305 -5.51 4.79 7.89
C LEU A 305 -6.41 4.06 6.88
N VAL A 306 -6.10 4.23 5.60
CA VAL A 306 -6.77 3.58 4.46
C VAL A 306 -5.70 2.99 3.56
N VAL A 307 -5.80 1.70 3.25
CA VAL A 307 -4.85 0.91 2.47
C VAL A 307 -5.57 0.15 1.36
#